data_619c6f8cd606f11184912ac06497214a
#
_entry.id   619c6f8cd606f11184912ac06497214a
#
_cell.length_a   1.000
_cell.length_b   1.000
_cell.length_c   1.000
_cell.angle_alpha   90.00
_cell.angle_beta   90.00
_cell.angle_gamma   90.00
#
_symmetry.space_group_name_H-M   'P 1'
#
loop_
_entity.id
_entity.type
_entity.pdbx_description
1 polymer ?
#
loop_
_entity_poly.entity_id
_entity_poly.type
_entity_poly.pdbx_seq_one_letter_code
_entity_poly.pdbx_strand_id
1 'polypeptide(L)'
;SSAANLFEFGGESWVRGLLDPKRVGGAAYFGNTAHKEGDMVSFVCEDFTDEDEWKQDDKEAVIFTLVAESGLLQGTGRKGTGRKKVIKRGQELIANTDRCGSCHPYRDNETELGYAPDLNGWGSEEWLVGIITDPTHQRFYPDTNDRMPRFGVASEGGLQALSNKQI
;
A
#
# COMPACT_ATOMS: atom_id res chain seq x y z
N SER A 1 12.72 16.57 -2.57
CA SER A 1 12.61 15.41 -1.69
C SER A 1 12.79 14.14 -2.50
N SER A 2 13.51 13.18 -1.98
CA SER A 2 13.74 11.88 -2.63
C SER A 2 12.83 10.78 -2.06
N ALA A 3 11.91 11.13 -1.18
CA ALA A 3 10.96 10.22 -0.56
C ALA A 3 9.52 10.59 -0.94
N ALA A 4 8.61 9.62 -0.88
CA ALA A 4 7.19 9.84 -1.06
C ALA A 4 6.63 10.82 -0.03
N ASN A 5 5.56 11.52 -0.37
CA ASN A 5 4.85 12.37 0.58
C ASN A 5 3.97 11.51 1.47
N LEU A 6 4.23 11.49 2.76
CA LEU A 6 3.47 10.72 3.74
C LEU A 6 2.32 11.51 4.41
N PHE A 7 2.08 12.75 3.98
CA PHE A 7 0.94 13.52 4.49
C PHE A 7 -0.37 12.79 4.16
N GLU A 8 -1.17 12.52 5.18
CA GLU A 8 -2.41 11.72 5.10
C GLU A 8 -2.22 10.30 4.54
N PHE A 9 -1.03 9.70 4.69
CA PHE A 9 -0.76 8.33 4.25
C PHE A 9 -1.83 7.36 4.76
N GLY A 10 -2.32 6.51 3.87
CA GLY A 10 -3.40 5.57 4.15
C GLY A 10 -4.81 6.19 4.17
N GLY A 11 -4.93 7.51 4.13
CA GLY A 11 -6.21 8.20 3.99
C GLY A 11 -6.77 8.14 2.57
N GLU A 12 -8.08 8.42 2.42
CA GLU A 12 -8.76 8.29 1.13
C GLU A 12 -8.11 9.14 0.03
N SER A 13 -7.75 10.40 0.33
CA SER A 13 -7.11 11.29 -0.65
C SER A 13 -5.76 10.75 -1.12
N TRP A 14 -4.99 10.17 -0.20
CA TRP A 14 -3.69 9.60 -0.50
C TRP A 14 -3.82 8.33 -1.36
N VAL A 15 -4.72 7.41 -0.99
CA VAL A 15 -4.97 6.17 -1.74
C VAL A 15 -5.51 6.47 -3.15
N ARG A 16 -6.44 7.42 -3.27
CA ARG A 16 -6.91 7.87 -4.58
C ARG A 16 -5.79 8.40 -5.46
N GLY A 17 -4.86 9.13 -4.88
CA GLY A 17 -3.72 9.66 -5.62
C GLY A 17 -2.69 8.59 -5.99
N LEU A 18 -2.50 7.57 -5.16
CA LEU A 18 -1.67 6.40 -5.48
C LEU A 18 -2.22 5.62 -6.68
N LEU A 19 -3.54 5.50 -6.77
CA LEU A 19 -4.24 4.75 -7.83
C LEU A 19 -4.71 5.66 -9.00
N ASP A 20 -4.20 6.89 -9.07
CA ASP A 20 -4.47 7.83 -10.17
C ASP A 20 -3.30 7.81 -11.17
N PRO A 21 -3.52 7.42 -12.45
CA PRO A 21 -2.46 7.34 -13.46
C PRO A 21 -1.75 8.67 -13.72
N LYS A 22 -2.40 9.81 -13.42
CA LYS A 22 -1.79 11.14 -13.56
C LYS A 22 -0.90 11.52 -12.37
N ARG A 23 -0.97 10.79 -11.27
CA ARG A 23 -0.32 11.13 -10.00
C ARG A 23 0.68 10.10 -9.52
N VAL A 24 0.46 8.80 -9.77
CA VAL A 24 1.27 7.69 -9.26
C VAL A 24 2.77 7.84 -9.58
N GLY A 25 3.12 8.24 -10.80
CA GLY A 25 4.48 8.54 -11.23
C GLY A 25 5.00 9.93 -10.83
N GLY A 26 4.23 10.71 -10.07
CA GLY A 26 4.62 12.03 -9.61
C GLY A 26 5.46 12.02 -8.34
N ALA A 27 6.06 13.18 -8.03
CA ALA A 27 6.97 13.35 -6.89
C ALA A 27 6.35 13.06 -5.51
N ALA A 28 5.03 13.08 -5.40
CA ALA A 28 4.31 12.74 -4.17
C ALA A 28 4.25 11.23 -3.90
N TYR A 29 4.47 10.41 -4.91
CA TYR A 29 4.40 8.94 -4.85
C TYR A 29 5.74 8.34 -5.33
N PHE A 30 5.75 7.66 -6.49
CA PHE A 30 6.94 6.93 -6.94
C PHE A 30 7.96 7.78 -7.73
N GLY A 31 7.59 8.99 -8.18
CA GLY A 31 8.38 9.76 -9.15
C GLY A 31 9.82 10.13 -8.75
N ASN A 32 10.14 10.12 -7.45
CA ASN A 32 11.49 10.37 -6.94
C ASN A 32 12.12 9.11 -6.31
N THR A 33 11.59 7.93 -6.58
CA THR A 33 12.06 6.64 -6.03
C THR A 33 12.63 5.76 -7.14
N ALA A 34 13.31 4.67 -6.78
CA ALA A 34 13.73 3.64 -7.71
C ALA A 34 12.56 2.94 -8.43
N HIS A 35 11.36 3.04 -7.86
CA HIS A 35 10.12 2.42 -8.38
C HIS A 35 9.35 3.31 -9.38
N LYS A 36 9.94 4.42 -9.84
CA LYS A 36 9.28 5.36 -10.76
C LYS A 36 8.76 4.71 -12.05
N GLU A 37 9.48 3.72 -12.54
CA GLU A 37 9.14 2.94 -13.74
C GLU A 37 8.86 1.46 -13.37
N GLY A 38 8.45 1.22 -12.12
CA GLY A 38 8.17 -0.11 -11.61
C GLY A 38 6.74 -0.58 -11.91
N ASP A 39 6.51 -1.87 -11.65
CA ASP A 39 5.27 -2.56 -12.02
C ASP A 39 4.01 -1.94 -11.43
N MET A 40 4.07 -1.39 -10.22
CA MET A 40 2.91 -0.69 -9.63
C MET A 40 2.53 0.56 -10.44
N VAL A 41 3.51 1.29 -10.97
CA VAL A 41 3.24 2.48 -11.81
C VAL A 41 2.65 2.05 -13.15
N SER A 42 3.23 1.03 -13.78
CA SER A 42 2.71 0.45 -15.03
C SER A 42 1.28 -0.07 -14.85
N PHE A 43 1.04 -0.86 -13.81
CA PHE A 43 -0.30 -1.36 -13.50
C PHE A 43 -1.34 -0.24 -13.35
N VAL A 44 -1.03 0.82 -12.60
CA VAL A 44 -1.97 1.93 -12.40
C VAL A 44 -2.21 2.71 -13.70
N CYS A 45 -1.18 2.86 -14.54
CA CYS A 45 -1.29 3.62 -15.79
C CYS A 45 -1.96 2.84 -16.94
N GLU A 46 -1.83 1.54 -16.95
CA GLU A 46 -2.25 0.67 -18.06
C GLU A 46 -3.46 -0.18 -17.66
N ASP A 47 -3.28 -1.13 -16.72
CA ASP A 47 -4.30 -2.12 -16.39
C ASP A 47 -5.45 -1.50 -15.58
N PHE A 48 -5.15 -0.72 -14.55
CA PHE A 48 -6.17 -0.13 -13.68
C PHE A 48 -7.02 0.94 -14.38
N THR A 49 -6.57 1.45 -15.53
CA THR A 49 -7.35 2.37 -16.36
C THR A 49 -8.30 1.67 -17.31
N ASP A 50 -8.08 0.41 -17.62
CA ASP A 50 -8.94 -0.37 -18.51
C ASP A 50 -10.34 -0.51 -17.91
N GLU A 51 -11.34 0.13 -18.56
CA GLU A 51 -12.73 0.13 -18.10
C GLU A 51 -13.45 -1.20 -18.35
N ASP A 52 -12.94 -2.06 -19.20
CA ASP A 52 -13.49 -3.40 -19.41
C ASP A 52 -13.10 -4.32 -18.27
N GLU A 53 -11.87 -4.22 -17.77
CA GLU A 53 -11.35 -4.99 -16.65
C GLU A 53 -11.70 -4.38 -15.30
N TRP A 54 -11.64 -3.07 -15.16
CA TRP A 54 -11.85 -2.34 -13.92
C TRP A 54 -13.03 -1.37 -13.99
N LYS A 55 -14.20 -1.83 -13.60
CA LYS A 55 -15.37 -0.95 -13.47
C LYS A 55 -15.19 0.09 -12.36
N GLN A 56 -15.78 1.26 -12.50
CA GLN A 56 -15.64 2.35 -11.53
C GLN A 56 -16.03 1.92 -10.11
N ASP A 57 -17.08 1.12 -9.94
CA ASP A 57 -17.49 0.61 -8.63
C ASP A 57 -16.44 -0.34 -8.01
N ASP A 58 -15.71 -1.10 -8.82
CA ASP A 58 -14.63 -1.97 -8.36
C ASP A 58 -13.40 -1.15 -7.94
N LYS A 59 -13.03 -0.12 -8.70
CA LYS A 59 -11.99 0.84 -8.31
C LYS A 59 -12.30 1.50 -6.96
N GLU A 60 -13.53 1.97 -6.80
CA GLU A 60 -14.00 2.55 -5.52
C GLU A 60 -13.97 1.52 -4.38
N ALA A 61 -14.30 0.25 -4.64
CA ALA A 61 -14.26 -0.79 -3.63
C ALA A 61 -12.82 -1.07 -3.17
N VAL A 62 -11.85 -1.11 -4.08
CA VAL A 62 -10.42 -1.26 -3.74
C VAL A 62 -9.94 -0.09 -2.89
N ILE A 63 -10.16 1.15 -3.34
CA ILE A 63 -9.76 2.36 -2.59
C ILE A 63 -10.34 2.33 -1.17
N PHE A 64 -11.64 2.08 -1.08
CA PHE A 64 -12.35 2.07 0.21
C PHE A 64 -11.84 0.97 1.15
N THR A 65 -11.44 -0.17 0.59
CA THR A 65 -10.89 -1.29 1.37
C THR A 65 -9.50 -0.98 1.87
N LEU A 66 -8.61 -0.40 1.07
CA LEU A 66 -7.28 0.02 1.52
C LEU A 66 -7.36 1.06 2.63
N VAL A 67 -8.29 2.03 2.54
CA VAL A 67 -8.56 2.98 3.63
C VAL A 67 -9.11 2.27 4.87
N ALA A 68 -9.85 1.18 4.71
CA ALA A 68 -10.33 0.39 5.84
C ALA A 68 -9.19 -0.38 6.52
N GLU A 69 -8.26 -0.93 5.75
CA GLU A 69 -7.06 -1.62 6.28
C GLU A 69 -6.19 -0.67 7.12
N SER A 70 -6.04 0.60 6.71
CA SER A 70 -5.29 1.60 7.48
C SER A 70 -5.96 2.03 8.81
N GLY A 71 -7.23 1.66 9.03
CA GLY A 71 -8.01 2.11 10.18
C GLY A 71 -8.55 3.55 10.06
N LEU A 72 -8.27 4.26 8.97
CA LEU A 72 -8.64 5.67 8.75
C LEU A 72 -10.02 5.85 8.12
N LEU A 73 -10.83 4.81 8.05
CA LEU A 73 -12.14 4.84 7.41
C LEU A 73 -13.21 5.62 8.22
N GLN A 74 -12.82 6.66 8.92
CA GLN A 74 -13.74 7.49 9.70
C GLN A 74 -14.31 8.61 8.81
N GLY A 75 -15.65 8.77 8.82
CA GLY A 75 -16.30 9.90 8.14
C GLY A 75 -16.66 9.71 6.67
N THR A 76 -16.34 8.60 6.05
CA THR A 76 -16.84 8.28 4.71
C THR A 76 -18.36 8.03 4.79
N GLY A 77 -19.16 8.70 3.95
CA GLY A 77 -20.64 8.74 4.04
C GLY A 77 -21.38 7.39 3.98
N ARG A 78 -20.66 6.28 3.83
CA ARG A 78 -21.25 4.93 3.80
C ARG A 78 -21.25 4.31 5.20
N LYS A 79 -22.45 3.92 5.66
CA LYS A 79 -22.66 3.29 6.99
C LYS A 79 -23.35 1.93 6.86
N GLY A 80 -23.20 1.07 7.87
CA GLY A 80 -23.94 -0.18 7.99
C GLY A 80 -23.64 -1.24 6.94
N THR A 81 -24.68 -1.91 6.43
CA THR A 81 -24.58 -3.04 5.48
C THR A 81 -23.96 -2.65 4.14
N GLY A 82 -24.20 -1.43 3.66
CA GLY A 82 -23.60 -0.92 2.43
C GLY A 82 -22.07 -0.85 2.52
N ARG A 83 -21.53 -0.41 3.67
CA ARG A 83 -20.09 -0.38 3.96
C ARG A 83 -19.48 -1.77 3.90
N LYS A 84 -20.09 -2.74 4.60
CA LYS A 84 -19.61 -4.14 4.63
C LYS A 84 -19.56 -4.77 3.24
N LYS A 85 -20.58 -4.53 2.40
CA LYS A 85 -20.64 -5.06 1.03
C LYS A 85 -19.50 -4.52 0.16
N VAL A 86 -19.22 -3.22 0.24
CA VAL A 86 -18.15 -2.59 -0.54
C VAL A 86 -16.78 -3.10 -0.08
N ILE A 87 -16.52 -3.17 1.24
CA ILE A 87 -15.27 -3.72 1.76
C ILE A 87 -15.10 -5.17 1.32
N LYS A 88 -16.13 -6.02 1.43
CA LYS A 88 -16.05 -7.41 0.98
C LYS A 88 -15.69 -7.49 -0.51
N ARG A 89 -16.33 -6.68 -1.36
CA ARG A 89 -16.00 -6.63 -2.79
C ARG A 89 -14.55 -6.21 -3.04
N GLY A 90 -14.07 -5.17 -2.36
CA GLY A 90 -12.69 -4.73 -2.48
C GLY A 90 -11.68 -5.77 -1.98
N GLN A 91 -12.01 -6.49 -0.90
CA GLN A 91 -11.19 -7.61 -0.41
C GLN A 91 -11.06 -8.73 -1.45
N GLU A 92 -12.17 -9.10 -2.11
CA GLU A 92 -12.17 -10.08 -3.20
C GLU A 92 -11.29 -9.63 -4.38
N LEU A 93 -11.36 -8.35 -4.74
CA LEU A 93 -10.57 -7.78 -5.83
C LEU A 93 -9.07 -7.69 -5.50
N ILE A 94 -8.73 -7.30 -4.27
CA ILE A 94 -7.34 -7.21 -3.81
C ILE A 94 -6.72 -8.61 -3.69
N ALA A 95 -7.47 -9.59 -3.19
CA ALA A 95 -6.98 -10.96 -3.06
C ALA A 95 -6.88 -11.72 -4.40
N ASN A 96 -7.54 -11.23 -5.45
CA ASN A 96 -7.56 -11.92 -6.75
C ASN A 96 -6.17 -11.88 -7.41
N THR A 97 -5.63 -13.05 -7.72
CA THR A 97 -4.29 -13.26 -8.31
C THR A 97 -4.17 -12.84 -9.77
N ASP A 98 -5.28 -12.54 -10.45
CA ASP A 98 -5.28 -11.89 -11.77
C ASP A 98 -5.33 -10.35 -11.65
N ARG A 99 -5.26 -9.80 -10.43
CA ARG A 99 -5.36 -8.36 -10.12
C ARG A 99 -4.28 -7.94 -9.11
N CYS A 100 -4.63 -7.22 -8.07
CA CYS A 100 -3.65 -6.77 -7.05
C CYS A 100 -2.91 -7.95 -6.39
N GLY A 101 -3.61 -9.07 -6.21
CA GLY A 101 -3.07 -10.29 -5.64
C GLY A 101 -2.04 -10.99 -6.53
N SER A 102 -1.83 -10.58 -7.79
CA SER A 102 -0.72 -11.09 -8.62
C SER A 102 0.65 -10.72 -8.03
N CYS A 103 0.72 -9.58 -7.33
CA CYS A 103 1.95 -9.04 -6.77
C CYS A 103 1.89 -8.93 -5.24
N HIS A 104 0.71 -8.61 -4.68
CA HIS A 104 0.54 -8.31 -3.27
C HIS A 104 -0.01 -9.49 -2.48
N PRO A 105 0.70 -9.97 -1.44
CA PRO A 105 0.10 -10.84 -0.44
C PRO A 105 -1.08 -10.13 0.24
N TYR A 106 -2.22 -10.81 0.32
CA TYR A 106 -3.38 -10.30 1.00
C TYR A 106 -4.32 -11.43 1.41
N ARG A 107 -4.67 -11.50 2.71
CA ARG A 107 -5.51 -12.56 3.28
C ARG A 107 -4.98 -13.95 2.92
N ASP A 108 -5.84 -14.80 2.43
CA ASP A 108 -5.53 -16.20 2.12
C ASP A 108 -5.13 -16.41 0.64
N ASN A 109 -4.71 -15.33 -0.08
CA ASN A 109 -4.18 -15.52 -1.41
C ASN A 109 -2.81 -16.24 -1.34
N GLU A 110 -2.46 -16.99 -2.38
CA GLU A 110 -1.24 -17.79 -2.43
C GLU A 110 -0.01 -17.00 -2.88
N THR A 111 -0.08 -15.67 -2.87
CA THR A 111 1.00 -14.81 -3.35
C THR A 111 2.15 -14.80 -2.35
N GLU A 112 3.35 -15.07 -2.83
CA GLU A 112 4.55 -15.10 -2.02
C GLU A 112 4.92 -13.72 -1.48
N LEU A 113 5.48 -13.70 -0.27
CA LEU A 113 6.03 -12.50 0.34
C LEU A 113 7.31 -12.06 -0.40
N GLY A 114 7.54 -10.77 -0.47
CA GLY A 114 8.83 -10.20 -0.86
C GLY A 114 8.85 -9.49 -2.21
N TYR A 115 7.92 -9.77 -3.10
CA TYR A 115 7.84 -9.07 -4.38
C TYR A 115 7.21 -7.68 -4.24
N ALA A 116 6.08 -7.59 -3.57
CA ALA A 116 5.41 -6.34 -3.23
C ALA A 116 4.95 -6.36 -1.77
N PRO A 117 4.64 -5.21 -1.16
CA PRO A 117 4.23 -5.16 0.23
C PRO A 117 2.97 -5.97 0.50
N ASP A 118 2.95 -6.68 1.63
CA ASP A 118 1.76 -7.29 2.20
C ASP A 118 0.72 -6.21 2.51
N LEU A 119 -0.50 -6.36 1.98
CA LEU A 119 -1.60 -5.41 2.14
C LEU A 119 -2.48 -5.70 3.37
N ASN A 120 -2.22 -6.74 4.14
CA ASN A 120 -2.94 -6.98 5.40
C ASN A 120 -2.63 -5.88 6.42
N GLY A 121 -3.65 -5.14 6.82
CA GLY A 121 -3.51 -3.99 7.70
C GLY A 121 -2.67 -2.85 7.11
N TRP A 122 -2.55 -2.78 5.80
CA TRP A 122 -1.75 -1.76 5.11
C TRP A 122 -2.07 -0.35 5.59
N GLY A 123 -1.03 0.40 5.96
CA GLY A 123 -1.18 1.75 6.49
C GLY A 123 -1.68 1.85 7.93
N SER A 124 -1.98 0.73 8.61
CA SER A 124 -2.30 0.72 10.05
C SER A 124 -1.07 1.08 10.88
N GLU A 125 -1.29 1.43 12.15
CA GLU A 125 -0.20 1.71 13.10
C GLU A 125 0.79 0.53 13.17
N GLU A 126 0.30 -0.70 13.28
CA GLU A 126 1.14 -1.92 13.32
C GLU A 126 1.97 -2.06 12.04
N TRP A 127 1.34 -1.87 10.87
CA TRP A 127 2.02 -1.96 9.59
C TRP A 127 3.10 -0.87 9.45
N LEU A 128 2.78 0.37 9.86
CA LEU A 128 3.71 1.50 9.84
C LEU A 128 4.90 1.29 10.79
N VAL A 129 4.64 0.83 12.01
CA VAL A 129 5.71 0.45 12.96
C VAL A 129 6.59 -0.63 12.34
N GLY A 130 6.01 -1.63 11.71
CA GLY A 130 6.75 -2.70 11.05
C GLY A 130 7.71 -2.19 9.97
N ILE A 131 7.21 -1.41 9.02
CA ILE A 131 8.05 -0.90 7.90
C ILE A 131 9.10 0.12 8.36
N ILE A 132 8.81 0.93 9.37
CA ILE A 132 9.80 1.85 9.95
C ILE A 132 10.88 1.06 10.70
N THR A 133 10.50 0.01 11.42
CA THR A 133 11.44 -0.85 12.12
C THR A 133 12.39 -1.55 11.17
N ASP A 134 11.85 -2.24 10.17
CA ASP A 134 12.65 -2.96 9.16
C ASP A 134 11.94 -2.99 7.79
N PRO A 135 12.21 -2.02 6.92
CA PRO A 135 11.63 -2.02 5.57
C PRO A 135 12.11 -3.17 4.69
N THR A 136 13.17 -3.88 5.09
CA THR A 136 13.71 -5.05 4.37
C THR A 136 13.11 -6.37 4.87
N HIS A 137 12.17 -6.34 5.82
CA HIS A 137 11.44 -7.54 6.21
C HIS A 137 10.59 -8.06 5.05
N GLN A 138 10.39 -9.38 4.94
CA GLN A 138 9.65 -10.04 3.85
C GLN A 138 8.25 -9.48 3.58
N ARG A 139 7.58 -8.92 4.61
CA ARG A 139 6.29 -8.24 4.46
C ARG A 139 6.33 -6.95 3.63
N PHE A 140 7.51 -6.36 3.44
CA PHE A 140 7.67 -5.04 2.83
C PHE A 140 8.51 -5.13 1.56
N TYR A 141 9.76 -4.69 1.61
CA TYR A 141 10.65 -4.58 0.45
C TYR A 141 11.99 -5.26 0.73
N PRO A 142 12.05 -6.60 0.86
CA PRO A 142 13.28 -7.30 1.25
C PRO A 142 14.45 -7.03 0.28
N ASP A 143 14.19 -7.09 -1.01
CA ASP A 143 15.20 -6.95 -2.06
C ASP A 143 15.07 -5.64 -2.85
N THR A 144 13.95 -4.93 -2.68
CA THR A 144 13.60 -3.75 -3.47
C THR A 144 13.46 -2.48 -2.64
N ASN A 145 13.87 -2.50 -1.36
CA ASN A 145 13.93 -1.30 -0.56
C ASN A 145 14.87 -0.27 -1.19
N ASP A 146 14.33 0.87 -1.62
CA ASP A 146 15.12 1.90 -2.30
C ASP A 146 16.14 2.55 -1.35
N ARG A 147 15.68 3.24 -0.32
CA ARG A 147 16.57 4.04 0.54
C ARG A 147 16.09 4.17 1.97
N MET A 148 15.01 3.51 2.35
CA MET A 148 14.48 3.65 3.69
C MET A 148 15.41 2.96 4.70
N PRO A 149 15.96 3.68 5.71
CA PRO A 149 16.81 3.08 6.73
C PRO A 149 16.03 2.12 7.63
N ARG A 150 16.72 1.14 8.19
CA ARG A 150 16.20 0.23 9.22
C ARG A 150 16.29 0.92 10.59
N PHE A 151 15.24 1.58 11.03
CA PHE A 151 15.29 2.37 12.25
C PHE A 151 15.20 1.54 13.53
N GLY A 152 14.57 0.37 13.50
CA GLY A 152 14.40 -0.50 14.66
C GLY A 152 15.46 -1.58 14.83
N VAL A 153 16.38 -1.73 13.87
CA VAL A 153 17.41 -2.75 13.88
C VAL A 153 18.77 -2.10 14.13
N ALA A 154 19.52 -2.62 15.12
CA ALA A 154 20.87 -2.15 15.37
C ALA A 154 21.76 -2.43 14.13
N SER A 155 22.40 -1.40 13.57
CA SER A 155 23.45 -1.57 12.57
C SER A 155 24.67 -2.29 13.17
N GLU A 156 25.41 -3.04 12.35
CA GLU A 156 26.67 -3.63 12.80
C GLU A 156 27.60 -2.54 13.39
N GLY A 157 27.80 -2.57 14.71
CA GLY A 157 28.58 -1.58 15.44
C GLY A 157 27.86 -0.29 15.85
N GLY A 158 26.54 -0.19 15.66
CA GLY A 158 25.75 0.99 15.92
C GLY A 158 24.62 0.81 16.94
N LEU A 159 24.23 1.92 17.51
CA LEU A 159 23.02 2.03 18.33
C LEU A 159 21.79 1.87 17.44
N GLN A 160 20.75 1.21 17.93
CA GLN A 160 19.41 1.25 17.34
C GLN A 160 18.99 2.71 17.14
N ALA A 161 18.62 3.09 15.91
CA ALA A 161 18.33 4.48 15.58
C ALA A 161 17.10 5.01 16.33
N LEU A 162 16.10 4.15 16.56
CA LEU A 162 14.90 4.45 17.37
C LEU A 162 14.63 3.29 18.34
N SER A 163 14.21 3.59 19.54
CA SER A 163 13.71 2.58 20.49
C SER A 163 12.28 2.20 20.14
N ASN A 164 11.81 1.03 20.60
CA ASN A 164 10.43 0.57 20.43
C ASN A 164 9.36 1.53 20.99
N LYS A 165 9.77 2.54 21.78
CA LYS A 165 8.88 3.62 22.29
C LYS A 165 8.88 4.85 21.38
N GLN A 166 9.78 4.91 20.39
CA GLN A 166 9.95 6.04 19.46
C GLN A 166 9.46 5.69 18.04
N ILE A 167 9.20 4.41 17.77
CA ILE A 167 8.50 3.91 16.60
C ILE A 167 7.00 3.79 16.94
#